data_58e5f1c72f5f109709e06f298b8f9da5
#
_entry.id   58e5f1c72f5f109709e06f298b8f9da5
#
_cell.length_a   1.000
_cell.length_b   1.000
_cell.length_c   1.000
_cell.angle_alpha   90.00
_cell.angle_beta   90.00
_cell.angle_gamma   90.00
#
_symmetry.space_group_name_H-M   'P 1'
#
loop_
_entity.id
_entity.type
_entity.pdbx_description
1 polymer ?
#
loop_
_entity_poly.entity_id
_entity_poly.type
_entity_poly.pdbx_seq_one_letter_code
_entity_poly.pdbx_strand_id
1 'polypeptide(L)'
;MKIKIFIVAFFLIQNNFIYSQTAVHDFGKLNLYHISPIEKTESTSSIVPIGIGLASFLYLFNPIVQFENDKISSGLTKEISLGFGNFGEYRASVEYTYLFRENQKSMLRAGLKYDILLKKGIKPSNTFQGTSVFTIGGGYFTDFDRSGIFPEFSYGYSIRNDKLLFYPNIKVRYTFVEQGSDITDISFGIVLGFANPFMNLNIRSKDFK
;
A
#
# COMPACT_ATOMS: atom_id res chain seq x y z
N MET A 1 -14.02 -13.05 -21.87
CA MET A 1 -12.98 -12.29 -22.62
C MET A 1 -12.35 -11.13 -21.82
N LYS A 2 -13.05 -10.51 -20.86
CA LYS A 2 -12.56 -9.34 -20.08
C LYS A 2 -11.44 -9.65 -19.07
N ILE A 3 -11.40 -10.85 -18.48
CA ILE A 3 -10.37 -11.26 -17.49
C ILE A 3 -8.96 -11.38 -18.11
N LYS A 4 -8.86 -11.83 -19.38
CA LYS A 4 -7.55 -11.97 -20.05
C LYS A 4 -6.83 -10.63 -20.26
N ILE A 5 -7.57 -9.54 -20.46
CA ILE A 5 -7.01 -8.19 -20.65
C ILE A 5 -6.42 -7.67 -19.33
N PHE A 6 -7.04 -7.97 -18.20
CA PHE A 6 -6.58 -7.53 -16.87
C PHE A 6 -5.25 -8.21 -16.48
N ILE A 7 -5.10 -9.51 -16.79
CA ILE A 7 -3.87 -10.27 -16.52
C ILE A 7 -2.71 -9.75 -17.38
N VAL A 8 -2.94 -9.43 -18.65
CA VAL A 8 -1.93 -8.87 -19.53
C VAL A 8 -1.49 -7.47 -19.09
N ALA A 9 -2.43 -6.62 -18.69
CA ALA A 9 -2.10 -5.29 -18.14
C ALA A 9 -1.29 -5.37 -16.84
N PHE A 10 -1.60 -6.32 -15.97
CA PHE A 10 -0.86 -6.56 -14.73
C PHE A 10 0.59 -7.02 -15.00
N PHE A 11 0.79 -7.93 -15.97
CA PHE A 11 2.13 -8.38 -16.38
C PHE A 11 2.95 -7.27 -17.04
N LEU A 12 2.33 -6.37 -17.81
CA LEU A 12 3.02 -5.24 -18.44
C LEU A 12 3.48 -4.21 -17.41
N ILE A 13 2.71 -4.01 -16.35
CA ILE A 13 3.08 -3.12 -15.23
C ILE A 13 4.26 -3.71 -14.45
N GLN A 14 4.28 -5.01 -14.21
CA GLN A 14 5.38 -5.68 -13.50
C GLN A 14 6.72 -5.59 -14.26
N ASN A 15 6.71 -5.76 -15.57
CA ASN A 15 7.95 -5.68 -16.36
C ASN A 15 8.55 -4.27 -16.36
N ASN A 16 7.74 -3.22 -16.35
CA ASN A 16 8.24 -1.85 -16.26
C ASN A 16 8.78 -1.50 -14.84
N PHE A 17 8.30 -2.16 -13.80
CA PHE A 17 8.83 -2.00 -12.44
C PHE A 17 10.23 -2.60 -12.27
N ILE A 18 10.55 -3.69 -12.96
CA ILE A 18 11.86 -4.35 -12.91
C ILE A 18 12.94 -3.47 -13.57
N TYR A 19 12.62 -2.77 -14.65
CA TYR A 19 13.55 -1.83 -15.29
C TYR A 19 13.81 -0.56 -14.48
N SER A 20 12.86 -0.15 -13.63
CA SER A 20 13.03 1.00 -12.72
C SER A 20 14.00 0.70 -11.57
N GLN A 21 14.20 -0.55 -11.19
CA GLN A 21 15.11 -0.91 -10.09
C GLN A 21 16.60 -0.73 -10.44
N THR A 22 16.97 -0.82 -11.71
CA THR A 22 18.36 -0.55 -12.15
C THR A 22 18.71 0.94 -12.14
N ALA A 23 17.73 1.82 -12.32
CA ALA A 23 17.94 3.26 -12.27
C ALA A 23 18.10 3.82 -10.83
N VAL A 24 17.51 3.16 -9.82
CA VAL A 24 17.57 3.61 -8.42
C VAL A 24 18.94 3.33 -7.77
N HIS A 25 19.74 2.42 -8.32
CA HIS A 25 21.04 2.08 -7.74
C HIS A 25 22.08 3.21 -7.89
N ASP A 26 21.89 4.14 -8.83
CA ASP A 26 22.80 5.25 -9.08
C ASP A 26 22.48 6.54 -8.29
N PHE A 27 21.29 6.63 -7.67
CA PHE A 27 20.92 7.79 -6.85
C PHE A 27 21.70 7.93 -5.54
N GLY A 28 22.44 6.90 -5.11
CA GLY A 28 23.24 6.91 -3.89
C GLY A 28 24.54 7.77 -3.97
N LYS A 29 24.88 8.30 -5.12
CA LYS A 29 26.12 9.07 -5.35
C LYS A 29 25.90 10.55 -5.68
N LEU A 30 24.69 11.06 -5.53
CA LEU A 30 24.43 12.50 -5.73
C LEU A 30 25.04 13.32 -4.59
N ASN A 31 26.26 13.78 -4.85
CA ASN A 31 26.97 14.77 -4.04
C ASN A 31 26.26 16.12 -4.22
N LEU A 32 25.47 16.53 -3.22
CA LEU A 32 24.60 17.72 -3.25
C LEU A 32 25.32 19.07 -3.34
N TYR A 33 26.64 19.11 -3.58
CA TYR A 33 27.45 20.34 -3.57
C TYR A 33 27.90 20.85 -4.95
N HIS A 34 27.45 20.24 -6.04
CA HIS A 34 27.75 20.76 -7.38
C HIS A 34 26.46 21.04 -8.13
N ILE A 35 25.91 22.24 -7.93
CA ILE A 35 24.89 22.79 -8.82
C ILE A 35 25.64 23.27 -10.05
N SER A 36 25.94 22.37 -10.97
CA SER A 36 26.29 22.75 -12.34
C SER A 36 25.02 23.24 -13.04
N PRO A 37 25.12 24.29 -13.90
CA PRO A 37 23.96 24.73 -14.65
C PRO A 37 23.44 23.56 -15.48
N ILE A 38 22.14 23.29 -15.34
CA ILE A 38 21.44 22.22 -16.04
C ILE A 38 21.54 22.52 -17.54
N GLU A 39 22.43 21.81 -18.23
CA GLU A 39 22.34 21.72 -19.68
C GLU A 39 21.00 21.04 -20.01
N LYS A 40 20.18 21.77 -20.77
CA LYS A 40 18.91 21.22 -21.29
C LYS A 40 19.22 20.04 -22.21
N THR A 41 19.32 18.85 -21.67
CA THR A 41 19.27 17.63 -22.47
C THR A 41 17.81 17.37 -22.81
N GLU A 42 17.42 17.70 -24.02
CA GLU A 42 16.09 17.44 -24.58
C GLU A 42 15.88 15.94 -24.78
N SER A 43 15.65 15.21 -23.72
CA SER A 43 14.94 13.93 -23.76
C SER A 43 14.30 13.68 -22.38
N THR A 44 13.32 14.47 -22.06
CA THR A 44 12.43 14.18 -20.95
C THR A 44 11.61 12.97 -21.37
N SER A 45 12.03 11.80 -20.93
CA SER A 45 11.22 10.59 -21.09
C SER A 45 9.83 10.88 -20.53
N SER A 46 8.82 10.84 -21.40
CA SER A 46 7.41 11.04 -21.02
C SER A 46 6.92 10.02 -19.97
N ILE A 47 7.71 8.98 -19.70
CA ILE A 47 7.41 7.92 -18.73
C ILE A 47 7.41 8.46 -17.31
N VAL A 48 8.26 9.40 -16.95
CA VAL A 48 8.36 9.94 -15.57
C VAL A 48 7.09 10.70 -15.17
N PRO A 49 6.59 11.68 -15.94
CA PRO A 49 5.32 12.36 -15.63
C PRO A 49 4.12 11.39 -15.61
N ILE A 50 4.09 10.43 -16.53
CA ILE A 50 3.02 9.40 -16.57
C ILE A 50 3.09 8.52 -15.31
N GLY A 51 4.27 8.10 -14.89
CA GLY A 51 4.47 7.31 -13.68
C GLY A 51 4.05 8.06 -12.41
N ILE A 52 4.41 9.33 -12.29
CA ILE A 52 3.99 10.19 -11.17
C ILE A 52 2.46 10.39 -11.20
N GLY A 53 1.88 10.65 -12.36
CA GLY A 53 0.43 10.79 -12.51
C GLY A 53 -0.33 9.54 -12.11
N LEU A 54 0.13 8.37 -12.55
CA LEU A 54 -0.46 7.08 -12.19
C LEU A 54 -0.31 6.78 -10.69
N ALA A 55 0.86 7.01 -10.10
CA ALA A 55 1.08 6.83 -8.67
C ALA A 55 0.21 7.77 -7.84
N SER A 56 0.05 9.02 -8.26
CA SER A 56 -0.85 9.99 -7.61
C SER A 56 -2.30 9.56 -7.72
N PHE A 57 -2.72 9.08 -8.89
CA PHE A 57 -4.07 8.56 -9.09
C PHE A 57 -4.35 7.35 -8.19
N LEU A 58 -3.47 6.36 -8.17
CA LEU A 58 -3.61 5.18 -7.31
C LEU A 58 -3.50 5.52 -5.81
N TYR A 59 -2.79 6.59 -5.47
CA TYR A 59 -2.75 7.09 -4.11
C TYR A 59 -4.09 7.71 -3.69
N LEU A 60 -4.72 8.49 -4.57
CA LEU A 60 -5.99 9.15 -4.29
C LEU A 60 -7.17 8.18 -4.41
N PHE A 61 -7.12 7.26 -5.35
CA PHE A 61 -8.21 6.39 -5.76
C PHE A 61 -7.78 4.94 -5.75
N ASN A 62 -7.78 4.31 -4.58
CA ASN A 62 -7.55 2.87 -4.48
C ASN A 62 -8.80 2.11 -4.96
N PRO A 63 -8.80 1.53 -6.16
CA PRO A 63 -9.96 0.79 -6.65
C PRO A 63 -10.20 -0.49 -5.84
N ILE A 64 -11.46 -0.81 -5.65
CA ILE A 64 -11.92 -2.04 -5.02
C ILE A 64 -13.02 -2.68 -5.87
N VAL A 65 -13.00 -4.00 -5.94
CA VAL A 65 -14.07 -4.82 -6.51
C VAL A 65 -14.57 -5.74 -5.41
N GLN A 66 -15.88 -5.72 -5.19
CA GLN A 66 -16.55 -6.49 -4.16
C GLN A 66 -17.53 -7.47 -4.80
N PHE A 67 -17.54 -8.68 -4.28
CA PHE A 67 -18.46 -9.76 -4.61
C PHE A 67 -19.34 -10.04 -3.40
N GLU A 68 -20.64 -9.88 -3.54
CA GLU A 68 -21.63 -10.10 -2.50
C GLU A 68 -22.91 -10.62 -3.16
N ASN A 69 -23.40 -11.80 -2.75
CA ASN A 69 -24.66 -12.38 -3.21
C ASN A 69 -24.77 -12.45 -4.74
N ASP A 70 -23.73 -12.99 -5.41
CA ASP A 70 -23.59 -13.09 -6.87
C ASP A 70 -23.58 -11.75 -7.61
N LYS A 71 -23.51 -10.63 -6.89
CA LYS A 71 -23.41 -9.28 -7.46
C LYS A 71 -21.99 -8.77 -7.33
N ILE A 72 -21.55 -8.10 -8.38
CA ILE A 72 -20.25 -7.43 -8.42
C ILE A 72 -20.47 -5.94 -8.26
N SER A 73 -19.80 -5.34 -7.30
CA SER A 73 -19.79 -3.90 -7.09
C SER A 73 -18.37 -3.38 -7.17
N SER A 74 -18.18 -2.22 -7.76
CA SER A 74 -16.89 -1.52 -7.77
C SER A 74 -16.97 -0.27 -6.90
N GLY A 75 -15.81 0.21 -6.46
CA GLY A 75 -15.73 1.37 -5.60
C GLY A 75 -14.31 1.87 -5.42
N LEU A 76 -14.16 2.76 -4.47
CA LEU A 76 -12.90 3.33 -4.04
C LEU A 76 -12.71 3.09 -2.55
N THR A 77 -11.49 2.80 -2.15
CA THR A 77 -11.14 2.59 -0.76
C THR A 77 -9.94 3.43 -0.36
N LYS A 78 -9.85 3.82 0.91
CA LYS A 78 -8.69 4.52 1.46
C LYS A 78 -8.38 4.01 2.85
N GLU A 79 -7.15 3.56 3.01
CA GLU A 79 -6.61 3.07 4.27
C GLU A 79 -5.59 4.03 4.84
N ILE A 80 -5.69 4.25 6.16
CA ILE A 80 -4.67 4.90 6.98
C ILE A 80 -4.19 3.88 8.00
N SER A 81 -2.88 3.78 8.21
CA SER A 81 -2.31 2.83 9.15
C SER A 81 -1.24 3.45 10.05
N LEU A 82 -1.18 2.93 11.28
CA LEU A 82 -0.19 3.23 12.29
C LEU A 82 0.62 1.97 12.56
N GLY A 83 1.93 2.05 12.36
CA GLY A 83 2.85 0.96 12.60
C GLY A 83 3.41 0.97 14.03
N PHE A 84 3.72 -0.23 14.52
CA PHE A 84 4.33 -0.50 15.82
C PHE A 84 5.44 -1.54 15.64
N GLY A 85 6.22 -1.75 16.69
CA GLY A 85 7.33 -2.71 16.66
C GLY A 85 8.64 -2.05 16.23
N ASN A 86 9.59 -2.85 15.80
CA ASN A 86 10.93 -2.35 15.46
C ASN A 86 10.95 -1.59 14.13
N PHE A 87 10.09 -2.00 13.18
CA PHE A 87 10.03 -1.49 11.80
C PHE A 87 8.64 -1.05 11.39
N GLY A 88 7.68 -1.02 12.32
CA GLY A 88 6.28 -0.86 12.00
C GLY A 88 5.70 -2.12 11.35
N GLU A 89 6.19 -3.29 11.73
CA GLU A 89 5.71 -4.58 11.26
C GLU A 89 4.30 -4.92 11.76
N TYR A 90 3.94 -4.45 12.94
CA TYR A 90 2.56 -4.50 13.44
C TYR A 90 1.86 -3.21 13.04
N ARG A 91 0.69 -3.29 12.45
CA ARG A 91 -0.08 -2.13 12.02
C ARG A 91 -1.50 -2.16 12.56
N ALA A 92 -1.95 -1.06 13.14
CA ALA A 92 -3.37 -0.76 13.31
C ALA A 92 -3.84 0.05 12.11
N SER A 93 -4.97 -0.30 11.53
CA SER A 93 -5.49 0.36 10.33
C SER A 93 -6.96 0.70 10.44
N VAL A 94 -7.34 1.81 9.81
CA VAL A 94 -8.72 2.18 9.55
C VAL A 94 -8.86 2.41 8.05
N GLU A 95 -9.87 1.82 7.46
CA GLU A 95 -10.15 1.90 6.04
C GLU A 95 -11.60 2.30 5.80
N TYR A 96 -11.79 3.32 4.99
CA TYR A 96 -13.08 3.73 4.48
C TYR A 96 -13.22 3.31 3.02
N THR A 97 -14.37 2.73 2.66
CA THR A 97 -14.70 2.29 1.31
C THR A 97 -16.01 2.94 0.85
N TYR A 98 -16.03 3.45 -0.36
CA TYR A 98 -17.22 3.91 -1.03
C TYR A 98 -17.47 3.08 -2.29
N LEU A 99 -18.65 2.44 -2.36
CA LEU A 99 -19.08 1.60 -3.50
C LEU A 99 -20.00 2.35 -4.43
N PHE A 100 -19.84 2.14 -5.72
CA PHE A 100 -20.71 2.68 -6.77
C PHE A 100 -21.93 1.77 -6.98
N ARG A 101 -22.80 1.72 -5.97
CA ARG A 101 -24.04 0.95 -5.98
C ARG A 101 -25.17 1.76 -5.33
N GLU A 102 -26.43 1.35 -5.51
CA GLU A 102 -27.57 2.12 -5.03
C GLU A 102 -27.69 2.14 -3.50
N ASN A 103 -27.50 0.97 -2.85
CA ASN A 103 -27.63 0.79 -1.41
C ASN A 103 -26.30 0.46 -0.75
N GLN A 104 -26.14 0.74 0.55
CA GLN A 104 -24.97 0.39 1.36
C GLN A 104 -23.64 0.81 0.71
N LYS A 105 -23.59 2.08 0.34
CA LYS A 105 -22.45 2.63 -0.41
C LYS A 105 -21.18 2.78 0.42
N SER A 106 -21.33 2.98 1.72
CA SER A 106 -20.23 3.32 2.63
C SER A 106 -19.92 2.18 3.55
N MET A 107 -18.64 1.90 3.74
CA MET A 107 -18.14 0.86 4.64
C MET A 107 -16.96 1.36 5.42
N LEU A 108 -16.86 0.96 6.67
CA LEU A 108 -15.73 1.23 7.54
C LEU A 108 -15.14 -0.10 8.03
N ARG A 109 -13.83 -0.19 8.01
CA ARG A 109 -13.07 -1.33 8.55
C ARG A 109 -12.01 -0.84 9.50
N ALA A 110 -11.84 -1.52 10.62
CA ALA A 110 -10.76 -1.29 11.56
C ALA A 110 -10.10 -2.62 11.90
N GLY A 111 -8.79 -2.68 11.87
CA GLY A 111 -8.11 -3.96 12.06
C GLY A 111 -6.65 -3.85 12.45
N LEU A 112 -6.09 -5.03 12.76
CA LEU A 112 -4.69 -5.22 13.04
C LEU A 112 -4.06 -6.07 11.94
N LYS A 113 -2.81 -5.75 11.60
CA LYS A 113 -2.06 -6.37 10.51
C LYS A 113 -0.64 -6.67 10.95
N TYR A 114 -0.07 -7.69 10.37
CA TYR A 114 1.33 -8.07 10.55
C TYR A 114 2.02 -8.15 9.19
N ASP A 115 3.10 -7.40 9.03
CA ASP A 115 3.91 -7.31 7.81
C ASP A 115 5.11 -8.25 7.91
N ILE A 116 5.15 -9.26 7.05
CA ILE A 116 6.29 -10.15 6.87
C ILE A 116 7.21 -9.55 5.82
N LEU A 117 8.32 -8.98 6.27
CA LEU A 117 9.33 -8.35 5.40
C LEU A 117 10.20 -9.42 4.76
N LEU A 118 10.20 -9.52 3.43
CA LEU A 118 10.91 -10.58 2.70
C LEU A 118 12.43 -10.33 2.61
N LYS A 119 12.87 -9.08 2.69
CA LYS A 119 14.29 -8.75 2.71
C LYS A 119 14.86 -8.86 4.13
N LYS A 120 15.85 -9.72 4.31
CA LYS A 120 16.57 -9.84 5.58
C LYS A 120 17.46 -8.60 5.82
N GLY A 121 17.64 -8.23 7.09
CA GLY A 121 18.60 -7.18 7.49
C GLY A 121 18.09 -5.74 7.33
N ILE A 122 16.80 -5.53 7.11
CA ILE A 122 16.20 -4.19 7.23
C ILE A 122 16.31 -3.77 8.69
N LYS A 123 16.85 -2.56 8.91
CA LYS A 123 16.99 -1.98 10.25
C LYS A 123 16.24 -0.65 10.30
N PRO A 124 15.66 -0.26 11.47
CA PRO A 124 15.12 1.07 11.62
C PRO A 124 16.14 2.13 11.23
N SER A 125 15.76 3.04 10.37
CA SER A 125 16.67 4.04 9.80
C SER A 125 15.88 5.27 9.36
N ASN A 126 16.52 6.44 9.41
CA ASN A 126 15.97 7.67 8.85
C ASN A 126 15.91 7.62 7.31
N THR A 127 16.66 6.73 6.68
CA THR A 127 16.64 6.56 5.22
C THR A 127 15.53 5.61 4.80
N PHE A 128 14.91 5.89 3.66
CA PHE A 128 13.91 5.01 3.09
C PHE A 128 14.53 3.70 2.62
N GLN A 129 13.91 2.60 3.02
CA GLN A 129 14.29 1.26 2.63
C GLN A 129 13.10 0.57 1.98
N GLY A 130 13.37 -0.12 0.85
CA GLY A 130 12.35 -0.85 0.12
C GLY A 130 12.46 -2.35 0.32
N THR A 131 11.31 -3.01 0.47
CA THR A 131 11.21 -4.47 0.55
C THR A 131 9.86 -4.95 0.05
N SER A 132 9.83 -6.14 -0.54
CA SER A 132 8.57 -6.86 -0.73
C SER A 132 8.03 -7.30 0.62
N VAL A 133 6.71 -7.21 0.77
CA VAL A 133 6.02 -7.50 2.03
C VAL A 133 4.80 -8.37 1.73
N PHE A 134 4.64 -9.39 2.54
CA PHE A 134 3.43 -10.16 2.65
C PHE A 134 2.74 -9.77 3.97
N THR A 135 1.48 -9.34 3.92
CA THR A 135 0.74 -8.90 5.10
C THR A 135 -0.39 -9.88 5.39
N ILE A 136 -0.53 -10.23 6.66
CA ILE A 136 -1.67 -10.96 7.19
C ILE A 136 -2.35 -10.04 8.21
N GLY A 137 -3.67 -9.96 8.13
CA GLY A 137 -4.42 -9.12 9.05
C GLY A 137 -5.86 -9.57 9.20
N GLY A 138 -6.58 -8.81 9.99
CA GLY A 138 -8.01 -8.99 10.19
C GLY A 138 -8.56 -7.92 11.13
N GLY A 139 -9.87 -7.87 11.22
CA GLY A 139 -10.51 -6.86 12.04
C GLY A 139 -12.02 -6.89 11.96
N TYR A 140 -12.59 -5.75 12.30
CA TYR A 140 -14.01 -5.49 12.34
C TYR A 140 -14.46 -4.68 11.13
N PHE A 141 -15.60 -5.02 10.60
CA PHE A 141 -16.28 -4.39 9.46
C PHE A 141 -17.64 -3.85 9.90
N THR A 142 -18.03 -2.72 9.34
CA THR A 142 -19.41 -2.23 9.35
C THR A 142 -19.74 -1.45 8.08
N ASP A 143 -20.95 -1.59 7.59
CA ASP A 143 -21.56 -0.74 6.56
C ASP A 143 -22.65 0.18 7.15
N PHE A 144 -22.62 0.35 8.48
CA PHE A 144 -23.55 1.10 9.35
C PHE A 144 -24.90 0.43 9.58
N ASP A 145 -25.30 -0.53 8.76
CA ASP A 145 -26.49 -1.37 8.95
C ASP A 145 -26.14 -2.75 9.48
N ARG A 146 -25.02 -3.29 8.99
CA ARG A 146 -24.53 -4.64 9.31
C ARG A 146 -23.09 -4.56 9.85
N SER A 147 -22.69 -5.60 10.52
CA SER A 147 -21.34 -5.75 11.07
C SER A 147 -20.77 -7.13 10.78
N GLY A 148 -19.47 -7.28 10.99
CA GLY A 148 -18.80 -8.55 10.79
C GLY A 148 -17.31 -8.48 11.07
N ILE A 149 -16.65 -9.61 10.87
CA ILE A 149 -15.21 -9.76 11.01
C ILE A 149 -14.59 -10.17 9.68
N PHE A 150 -13.34 -9.78 9.46
CA PHE A 150 -12.65 -10.16 8.22
C PHE A 150 -11.20 -10.56 8.45
N PRO A 151 -10.73 -11.66 7.87
CA PRO A 151 -9.34 -11.88 7.55
C PRO A 151 -8.95 -11.10 6.28
N GLU A 152 -7.69 -10.69 6.24
CA GLU A 152 -7.09 -9.94 5.13
C GLU A 152 -5.72 -10.50 4.79
N PHE A 153 -5.43 -10.62 3.49
CA PHE A 153 -4.12 -10.92 2.96
C PHE A 153 -3.74 -9.83 1.97
N SER A 154 -2.51 -9.35 2.03
CA SER A 154 -2.01 -8.45 1.00
C SER A 154 -0.55 -8.73 0.67
N TYR A 155 -0.18 -8.39 -0.57
CA TYR A 155 1.18 -8.47 -1.06
C TYR A 155 1.53 -7.19 -1.80
N GLY A 156 2.74 -6.69 -1.60
CA GLY A 156 3.18 -5.49 -2.28
C GLY A 156 4.62 -5.14 -1.96
N TYR A 157 4.98 -3.91 -2.31
CA TYR A 157 6.32 -3.38 -2.08
C TYR A 157 6.26 -2.22 -1.09
N SER A 158 6.84 -2.40 0.08
CA SER A 158 6.85 -1.38 1.11
C SER A 158 8.12 -0.56 1.04
N ILE A 159 7.95 0.76 0.97
CA ILE A 159 9.01 1.75 1.13
C ILE A 159 8.77 2.42 2.47
N ARG A 160 9.68 2.25 3.41
CA ARG A 160 9.53 2.77 4.77
C ARG A 160 10.84 3.30 5.34
N ASN A 161 10.72 4.27 6.23
CA ASN A 161 11.77 4.66 7.15
C ASN A 161 11.26 4.47 8.60
N ASP A 162 11.93 5.06 9.58
CA ASP A 162 11.53 5.01 11.00
C ASP A 162 10.13 5.60 11.28
N LYS A 163 9.64 6.52 10.43
CA LYS A 163 8.38 7.26 10.68
C LYS A 163 7.30 7.02 9.65
N LEU A 164 7.68 6.91 8.37
CA LEU A 164 6.74 6.88 7.26
C LEU A 164 6.71 5.52 6.58
N LEU A 165 5.52 5.15 6.14
CA LEU A 165 5.24 3.96 5.37
C LEU A 165 4.51 4.35 4.09
N PHE A 166 5.06 3.94 2.96
CA PHE A 166 4.44 3.97 1.65
C PHE A 166 4.37 2.55 1.11
N TYR A 167 3.16 2.02 0.90
CA TYR A 167 2.95 0.63 0.62
C TYR A 167 1.95 0.41 -0.53
N PRO A 168 2.42 0.42 -1.80
CA PRO A 168 1.65 -0.10 -2.92
C PRO A 168 1.43 -1.61 -2.74
N ASN A 169 0.17 -2.05 -2.81
CA ASN A 169 -0.20 -3.44 -2.58
C ASN A 169 -1.47 -3.84 -3.31
N ILE A 170 -1.62 -5.13 -3.49
CA ILE A 170 -2.88 -5.80 -3.80
C ILE A 170 -3.36 -6.52 -2.54
N LYS A 171 -4.65 -6.46 -2.28
CA LYS A 171 -5.28 -6.92 -1.06
C LYS A 171 -6.50 -7.77 -1.39
N VAL A 172 -6.64 -8.89 -0.69
CA VAL A 172 -7.79 -9.78 -0.79
C VAL A 172 -8.36 -9.98 0.61
N ARG A 173 -9.68 -9.87 0.74
CA ARG A 173 -10.40 -10.06 1.99
C ARG A 173 -11.63 -10.91 1.81
N TYR A 174 -11.97 -11.59 2.89
CA TYR A 174 -13.24 -12.25 3.05
C TYR A 174 -13.90 -11.74 4.35
N THR A 175 -15.10 -11.20 4.26
CA THR A 175 -15.81 -10.63 5.41
C THR A 175 -17.00 -11.54 5.77
N PHE A 176 -16.97 -12.07 6.97
CA PHE A 176 -18.09 -12.78 7.58
C PHE A 176 -19.09 -11.76 8.12
N VAL A 177 -20.24 -11.64 7.51
CA VAL A 177 -21.27 -10.66 7.89
C VAL A 177 -22.30 -11.30 8.79
N GLU A 178 -22.54 -10.72 9.99
CA GLU A 178 -23.43 -11.30 11.00
C GLU A 178 -24.90 -11.40 10.56
N GLN A 179 -25.36 -10.45 9.75
CA GLN A 179 -26.74 -10.42 9.27
C GLN A 179 -26.76 -10.08 7.79
N GLY A 180 -26.47 -11.08 6.95
CA GLY A 180 -26.45 -10.88 5.50
C GLY A 180 -25.55 -11.87 4.79
N SER A 181 -25.24 -11.56 3.55
CA SER A 181 -24.32 -12.36 2.74
C SER A 181 -22.88 -11.96 3.02
N ASP A 182 -22.01 -12.95 3.05
CA ASP A 182 -20.57 -12.74 3.15
C ASP A 182 -20.05 -11.95 1.95
N ILE A 183 -18.96 -11.22 2.19
CA ILE A 183 -18.37 -10.33 1.22
C ILE A 183 -16.95 -10.80 0.91
N THR A 184 -16.64 -10.98 -0.37
CA THR A 184 -15.28 -11.11 -0.85
C THR A 184 -14.87 -9.86 -1.58
N ASP A 185 -13.73 -9.27 -1.27
CA ASP A 185 -13.26 -8.12 -2.03
C ASP A 185 -11.78 -8.20 -2.38
N ILE A 186 -11.45 -7.55 -3.48
CA ILE A 186 -10.10 -7.38 -3.98
C ILE A 186 -9.88 -5.88 -4.19
N SER A 187 -8.82 -5.34 -3.59
CA SER A 187 -8.45 -3.95 -3.78
C SER A 187 -6.98 -3.82 -4.20
N PHE A 188 -6.71 -2.77 -4.94
CA PHE A 188 -5.38 -2.41 -5.39
C PHE A 188 -5.14 -0.93 -5.10
N GLY A 189 -4.00 -0.61 -4.51
CA GLY A 189 -3.74 0.80 -4.23
C GLY A 189 -2.49 1.02 -3.38
N ILE A 190 -2.41 2.24 -2.85
CA ILE A 190 -1.29 2.69 -2.06
C ILE A 190 -1.78 3.03 -0.66
N VAL A 191 -1.23 2.34 0.34
CA VAL A 191 -1.42 2.68 1.73
C VAL A 191 -0.33 3.67 2.14
N LEU A 192 -0.75 4.81 2.68
CA LEU A 192 0.12 5.70 3.44
C LEU A 192 -0.11 5.48 4.92
N GLY A 193 0.97 5.45 5.67
CA GLY A 193 0.90 5.27 7.10
C GLY A 193 2.15 5.79 7.79
N PHE A 194 2.10 5.68 9.11
CA PHE A 194 3.26 5.87 9.96
C PHE A 194 3.87 4.51 10.25
N ALA A 195 5.17 4.36 9.99
CA ALA A 195 5.85 3.09 10.24
C ALA A 195 6.07 2.85 11.74
N ASN A 196 6.56 3.87 12.46
CA ASN A 196 6.69 3.81 13.91
C ASN A 196 6.73 5.23 14.52
N PRO A 197 5.57 5.89 14.68
CA PRO A 197 5.52 7.30 15.10
C PRO A 197 6.00 7.52 16.55
N PHE A 198 6.00 6.48 17.37
CA PHE A 198 6.31 6.59 18.80
C PHE A 198 7.77 6.26 19.13
N MET A 199 8.57 5.79 18.16
CA MET A 199 9.96 5.44 18.40
C MET A 199 10.86 6.64 18.20
N ASN A 200 11.60 7.02 19.26
CA ASN A 200 12.64 8.03 19.17
C ASN A 200 14.00 7.34 18.95
N LEU A 201 14.55 7.45 17.75
CA LEU A 201 15.86 6.85 17.40
C LEU A 201 17.03 7.40 18.24
N ASN A 202 16.94 8.63 18.74
CA ASN A 202 17.96 9.22 19.58
C ASN A 202 18.08 8.52 20.96
N ILE A 203 17.01 7.96 21.46
CA ILE A 203 17.03 7.15 22.70
C ILE A 203 17.71 5.82 22.41
N ARG A 204 17.47 5.22 21.26
CA ARG A 204 18.00 3.92 20.85
C ARG A 204 19.52 3.91 20.65
N SER A 205 20.11 5.01 20.19
CA SER A 205 21.56 5.10 19.98
C SER A 205 22.37 5.19 21.28
N LYS A 206 21.73 5.51 22.41
CA LYS A 206 22.38 5.58 23.73
C LYS A 206 22.45 4.25 24.46
N ASP A 207 21.55 3.32 24.13
CA ASP A 207 21.47 2.01 24.81
C ASP A 207 22.35 0.93 24.20
N PHE A 208 23.06 1.23 23.10
CA PHE A 208 23.95 0.29 22.38
C PHE A 208 25.43 0.67 22.41
N LYS A 209 25.88 1.38 23.46
CA LYS A 209 27.32 1.60 23.74
C LYS A 209 27.78 0.79 24.93
#